data_8a58e5716fe72d622589204472ed6d44
#
_entry.id   8a58e5716fe72d622589204472ed6d44
#
_cell.length_a   1.000
_cell.length_b   1.000
_cell.length_c   1.000
_cell.angle_alpha   90.00
_cell.angle_beta   90.00
_cell.angle_gamma   90.00
#
_symmetry.space_group_name_H-M   'P 1'
#
loop_
_entity.id
_entity.type
_entity.pdbx_description
1 polymer ?
#
loop_
_entity_poly.entity_id
_entity_poly.type
_entity_poly.pdbx_seq_one_letter_code
_entity_poly.pdbx_strand_id
1 'polypeptide(L)'
;LYYAVAQHLPVSYSGIKIGQTQLRRFCGRLMLRHCGVQVNIERHAYFSPKVSLGDYSGIGFNARIHGTCEIGAYVMMGENCTIITRNHCHARTDVPMMRQGFEPEMPVQIGDDVWIGDNVTILPGVHIGNGCIIAAGAVVTQDVPAFSICAGVPAKVIKTRT
;
A
#
# COMPACT_ATOMS: atom_id res chain seq x y z
N LEU A 1 -18.05 10.10 -5.44
CA LEU A 1 -17.19 10.94 -6.28
C LEU A 1 -15.89 10.21 -6.68
N TYR A 2 -15.10 9.67 -5.71
CA TYR A 2 -13.82 9.03 -6.02
C TYR A 2 -14.00 7.85 -6.98
N TYR A 3 -14.73 6.82 -6.60
CA TYR A 3 -14.91 5.59 -7.40
C TYR A 3 -15.72 5.78 -8.69
N ALA A 4 -16.54 6.81 -8.78
CA ALA A 4 -17.33 7.08 -10.00
C ALA A 4 -16.60 8.00 -10.99
N VAL A 5 -15.70 8.87 -10.54
CA VAL A 5 -15.10 9.92 -11.37
C VAL A 5 -13.59 10.00 -11.18
N ALA A 6 -13.10 10.37 -10.00
CA ALA A 6 -11.73 10.79 -9.80
C ALA A 6 -10.70 9.70 -10.13
N GLN A 7 -11.00 8.42 -9.82
CA GLN A 7 -10.12 7.29 -10.12
C GLN A 7 -9.96 6.99 -11.62
N HIS A 8 -10.87 7.49 -12.48
CA HIS A 8 -10.83 7.26 -13.92
C HIS A 8 -10.10 8.38 -14.69
N LEU A 9 -9.82 9.49 -14.02
CA LEU A 9 -9.07 10.61 -14.62
C LEU A 9 -7.62 10.20 -14.89
N PRO A 10 -6.92 10.92 -15.80
CA PRO A 10 -5.53 10.62 -16.17
C PRO A 10 -4.60 10.50 -14.95
N VAL A 11 -3.54 9.72 -15.09
CA VAL A 11 -2.47 9.61 -14.08
C VAL A 11 -1.76 10.94 -13.82
N SER A 12 -1.09 11.08 -12.68
CA SER A 12 -0.44 12.33 -12.29
C SER A 12 0.68 12.75 -13.26
N TYR A 13 1.35 11.80 -13.89
CA TYR A 13 2.43 12.00 -14.87
C TYR A 13 1.94 12.10 -16.33
N SER A 14 0.63 12.08 -16.58
CA SER A 14 0.05 12.34 -17.91
C SER A 14 0.37 13.75 -18.38
N GLY A 15 0.53 13.94 -19.71
CA GLY A 15 0.60 15.27 -20.33
C GLY A 15 -0.68 16.10 -20.15
N ILE A 16 -1.81 15.46 -19.89
CA ILE A 16 -3.11 16.14 -19.67
C ILE A 16 -3.25 16.49 -18.18
N LYS A 17 -3.37 17.78 -17.88
CA LYS A 17 -3.52 18.31 -16.51
C LYS A 17 -4.86 19.03 -16.38
N ILE A 18 -5.87 18.35 -15.84
CA ILE A 18 -7.23 18.86 -15.66
C ILE A 18 -7.63 18.95 -14.17
N GLY A 19 -6.65 18.99 -13.27
CA GLY A 19 -6.88 19.00 -11.83
C GLY A 19 -7.12 17.62 -11.21
N GLN A 20 -6.78 16.53 -11.92
CA GLN A 20 -7.03 15.17 -11.51
C GLN A 20 -6.34 14.81 -10.19
N THR A 21 -5.11 15.26 -9.96
CA THR A 21 -4.36 15.02 -8.72
C THR A 21 -5.01 15.74 -7.53
N GLN A 22 -5.42 16.98 -7.72
CA GLN A 22 -6.09 17.78 -6.69
C GLN A 22 -7.43 17.15 -6.31
N LEU A 23 -8.22 16.70 -7.30
CA LEU A 23 -9.49 16.05 -7.05
C LEU A 23 -9.32 14.72 -6.28
N ARG A 24 -8.35 13.88 -6.68
CA ARG A 24 -8.06 12.62 -5.95
C ARG A 24 -7.56 12.89 -4.53
N ARG A 25 -6.71 13.89 -4.33
CA ARG A 25 -6.27 14.33 -3.00
C ARG A 25 -7.44 14.81 -2.14
N PHE A 26 -8.34 15.61 -2.69
CA PHE A 26 -9.56 16.05 -2.00
C PHE A 26 -10.42 14.85 -1.57
N CYS A 27 -10.66 13.91 -2.48
CA CYS A 27 -11.37 12.68 -2.15
C CYS A 27 -10.65 11.87 -1.06
N GLY A 28 -9.32 11.76 -1.14
CA GLY A 28 -8.49 11.09 -0.13
C GLY A 28 -8.68 11.67 1.27
N ARG A 29 -8.74 13.00 1.40
CA ARG A 29 -8.99 13.68 2.68
C ARG A 29 -10.35 13.34 3.30
N LEU A 30 -11.33 12.99 2.48
CA LEU A 30 -12.68 12.61 2.93
C LEU A 30 -12.82 11.11 3.20
N MET A 31 -11.94 10.29 2.65
CA MET A 31 -12.10 8.83 2.64
C MET A 31 -11.09 8.10 3.52
N LEU A 32 -9.86 8.60 3.64
CA LEU A 32 -8.81 8.01 4.45
C LEU A 32 -9.01 8.36 5.94
N ARG A 33 -8.55 7.47 6.82
CA ARG A 33 -8.50 7.73 8.26
C ARG A 33 -7.65 8.96 8.59
N HIS A 34 -6.52 9.10 7.89
CA HIS A 34 -5.65 10.27 7.88
C HIS A 34 -5.10 10.48 6.47
N CYS A 35 -5.01 11.74 6.06
CA CYS A 35 -4.46 12.12 4.76
C CYS A 35 -3.58 13.35 4.94
N GLY A 36 -2.28 13.13 4.82
CA GLY A 36 -1.26 14.16 4.95
C GLY A 36 -1.30 15.25 3.88
N VAL A 37 -0.38 16.19 3.97
CA VAL A 37 -0.24 17.24 2.96
C VAL A 37 0.49 16.71 1.71
N GLN A 38 0.19 17.28 0.56
CA GLN A 38 0.85 16.97 -0.73
C GLN A 38 0.88 15.49 -1.11
N VAL A 39 -0.09 14.68 -0.62
CA VAL A 39 -0.21 13.28 -1.03
C VAL A 39 -0.57 13.16 -2.51
N ASN A 40 -0.16 12.05 -3.13
CA ASN A 40 -0.55 11.68 -4.49
C ASN A 40 -1.31 10.33 -4.48
N ILE A 41 -2.55 10.34 -4.90
CA ILE A 41 -3.33 9.11 -5.10
C ILE A 41 -3.48 8.92 -6.61
N GLU A 42 -2.93 7.82 -7.11
CA GLU A 42 -2.94 7.54 -8.54
C GLU A 42 -4.26 6.94 -9.02
N ARG A 43 -4.40 6.90 -10.32
CA ARG A 43 -5.54 6.34 -11.02
C ARG A 43 -5.77 4.88 -10.60
N HIS A 44 -7.02 4.47 -10.47
CA HIS A 44 -7.48 3.12 -10.11
C HIS A 44 -7.00 2.60 -8.75
N ALA A 45 -6.40 3.44 -7.90
CA ALA A 45 -6.07 3.05 -6.54
C ALA A 45 -7.35 2.68 -5.77
N TYR A 46 -7.31 1.56 -5.08
CA TYR A 46 -8.33 1.11 -4.15
C TYR A 46 -7.76 1.09 -2.73
N PHE A 47 -8.44 1.68 -1.78
CA PHE A 47 -7.98 1.73 -0.39
C PHE A 47 -9.15 1.71 0.60
N SER A 48 -8.91 1.05 1.72
CA SER A 48 -9.83 1.01 2.85
C SER A 48 -9.90 2.37 3.55
N PRO A 49 -11.06 2.76 4.11
CA PRO A 49 -11.16 3.94 4.98
C PRO A 49 -10.28 3.88 6.24
N LYS A 50 -9.72 2.71 6.57
CA LYS A 50 -8.82 2.53 7.71
C LYS A 50 -7.35 2.84 7.39
N VAL A 51 -7.05 3.31 6.19
CA VAL A 51 -5.69 3.66 5.76
C VAL A 51 -5.34 5.06 6.25
N SER A 52 -4.14 5.19 6.83
CA SER A 52 -3.48 6.47 7.12
C SER A 52 -2.34 6.68 6.12
N LEU A 53 -2.28 7.85 5.51
CA LEU A 53 -1.26 8.23 4.53
C LEU A 53 -0.55 9.50 4.99
N GLY A 54 0.75 9.41 5.22
CA GLY A 54 1.59 10.51 5.69
C GLY A 54 1.88 11.55 4.61
N ASP A 55 2.55 12.62 5.04
CA ASP A 55 2.88 13.76 4.19
C ASP A 55 3.76 13.36 3.00
N TYR A 56 3.52 13.96 1.84
CA TYR A 56 4.28 13.76 0.60
C TYR A 56 4.31 12.32 0.10
N SER A 57 3.44 11.44 0.61
CA SER A 57 3.38 10.03 0.25
C SER A 57 2.41 9.76 -0.89
N GLY A 58 2.63 8.64 -1.59
CA GLY A 58 1.84 8.23 -2.73
C GLY A 58 1.22 6.85 -2.59
N ILE A 59 0.00 6.71 -3.14
CA ILE A 59 -0.61 5.41 -3.46
C ILE A 59 -0.52 5.24 -4.96
N GLY A 60 0.20 4.21 -5.41
CA GLY A 60 0.53 3.96 -6.81
C GLY A 60 -0.67 3.63 -7.70
N PHE A 61 -0.45 3.65 -9.01
CA PHE A 61 -1.45 3.27 -10.00
C PHE A 61 -1.93 1.83 -9.74
N ASN A 62 -3.26 1.64 -9.76
CA ASN A 62 -3.89 0.34 -9.53
C ASN A 62 -3.47 -0.36 -8.24
N ALA A 63 -2.95 0.37 -7.25
CA ALA A 63 -2.63 -0.20 -5.95
C ALA A 63 -3.90 -0.61 -5.19
N ARG A 64 -3.81 -1.67 -4.39
CA ARG A 64 -4.91 -2.21 -3.59
C ARG A 64 -4.49 -2.32 -2.13
N ILE A 65 -5.09 -1.53 -1.27
CA ILE A 65 -4.79 -1.52 0.17
C ILE A 65 -6.05 -1.96 0.94
N HIS A 66 -6.02 -3.19 1.43
CA HIS A 66 -7.12 -3.81 2.16
C HIS A 66 -6.93 -3.63 3.67
N GLY A 67 -8.00 -3.20 4.36
CA GLY A 67 -8.02 -3.09 5.82
C GLY A 67 -7.18 -1.95 6.39
N THR A 68 -6.59 -2.17 7.56
CA THR A 68 -5.84 -1.17 8.32
C THR A 68 -4.39 -1.12 7.86
N CYS A 69 -3.97 0.02 7.34
CA CYS A 69 -2.58 0.25 6.93
C CYS A 69 -2.13 1.65 7.35
N GLU A 70 -0.98 1.75 7.96
CA GLU A 70 -0.32 3.01 8.30
C GLU A 70 0.86 3.21 7.37
N ILE A 71 0.83 4.27 6.58
CA ILE A 71 1.88 4.65 5.63
C ILE A 71 2.47 5.97 6.11
N GLY A 72 3.76 5.97 6.38
CA GLY A 72 4.50 7.14 6.84
C GLY A 72 4.63 8.26 5.81
N ALA A 73 5.48 9.22 6.08
CA ALA A 73 5.78 10.33 5.19
C ALA A 73 6.82 9.95 4.11
N TYR A 74 6.78 10.63 2.96
CA TYR A 74 7.72 10.47 1.84
C TYR A 74 7.77 9.06 1.25
N VAL A 75 6.68 8.29 1.33
CA VAL A 75 6.60 6.94 0.76
C VAL A 75 6.30 7.03 -0.74
N MET A 76 7.16 6.42 -1.54
CA MET A 76 6.94 6.22 -2.97
C MET A 76 6.43 4.79 -3.20
N MET A 77 5.23 4.65 -3.75
CA MET A 77 4.63 3.36 -4.09
C MET A 77 4.49 3.24 -5.61
N GLY A 78 5.07 2.18 -6.16
CA GLY A 78 4.95 1.81 -7.56
C GLY A 78 3.55 1.32 -7.95
N GLU A 79 3.43 0.86 -9.17
CA GLU A 79 2.16 0.40 -9.75
C GLU A 79 1.80 -1.02 -9.28
N ASN A 80 0.48 -1.32 -9.27
CA ASN A 80 -0.07 -2.65 -8.99
C ASN A 80 0.33 -3.25 -7.63
N CYS A 81 0.71 -2.43 -6.66
CA CYS A 81 1.04 -2.91 -5.32
C CYS A 81 -0.20 -3.40 -4.58
N THR A 82 -0.06 -4.49 -3.82
CA THR A 82 -1.15 -5.05 -3.01
C THR A 82 -0.73 -5.17 -1.55
N ILE A 83 -1.53 -4.58 -0.66
CA ILE A 83 -1.36 -4.71 0.80
C ILE A 83 -2.56 -5.46 1.35
N ILE A 84 -2.28 -6.58 2.02
CA ILE A 84 -3.27 -7.48 2.61
C ILE A 84 -3.12 -7.42 4.13
N THR A 85 -4.22 -7.30 4.86
CA THR A 85 -4.20 -7.20 6.33
C THR A 85 -4.92 -8.34 7.02
N ARG A 86 -5.46 -9.30 6.26
CA ARG A 86 -6.21 -10.42 6.82
C ARG A 86 -6.22 -11.64 5.90
N ASN A 87 -6.12 -12.83 6.50
CA ASN A 87 -6.24 -14.11 5.84
C ASN A 87 -7.59 -14.78 6.12
N HIS A 88 -7.94 -15.77 5.32
CA HIS A 88 -8.99 -16.72 5.68
C HIS A 88 -8.48 -17.72 6.72
N CYS A 89 -9.36 -18.14 7.63
CA CYS A 89 -9.09 -19.29 8.50
C CYS A 89 -8.96 -20.56 7.64
N HIS A 90 -7.94 -21.36 7.92
CA HIS A 90 -7.62 -22.55 7.11
C HIS A 90 -7.14 -23.75 7.93
N ALA A 91 -7.14 -23.66 9.26
CA ALA A 91 -6.57 -24.69 10.15
C ALA A 91 -7.38 -25.99 10.15
N ARG A 92 -8.68 -25.93 9.93
CA ARG A 92 -9.54 -27.11 9.88
C ARG A 92 -9.52 -27.76 8.51
N THR A 93 -9.29 -29.08 8.47
CA THR A 93 -9.26 -29.86 7.22
C THR A 93 -10.60 -30.57 6.92
N ASP A 94 -11.49 -30.61 7.88
CA ASP A 94 -12.84 -31.21 7.79
C ASP A 94 -13.91 -30.22 7.31
N VAL A 95 -13.58 -28.93 7.23
CA VAL A 95 -14.48 -27.86 6.79
C VAL A 95 -13.82 -27.08 5.64
N PRO A 96 -14.50 -26.83 4.53
CA PRO A 96 -13.98 -25.99 3.44
C PRO A 96 -13.56 -24.61 3.96
N MET A 97 -12.40 -24.09 3.51
CA MET A 97 -11.83 -22.80 3.96
C MET A 97 -12.84 -21.64 3.85
N MET A 98 -13.65 -21.61 2.81
CA MET A 98 -14.67 -20.56 2.61
C MET A 98 -15.72 -20.51 3.73
N ARG A 99 -15.88 -21.59 4.52
CA ARG A 99 -16.82 -21.69 5.64
C ARG A 99 -16.16 -21.47 7.01
N GLN A 100 -14.84 -21.32 7.05
CA GLN A 100 -14.11 -21.12 8.31
C GLN A 100 -14.03 -19.64 8.72
N GLY A 101 -14.40 -18.72 7.81
CA GLY A 101 -14.34 -17.28 8.05
C GLY A 101 -12.94 -16.67 7.89
N PHE A 102 -12.65 -15.64 8.66
CA PHE A 102 -11.42 -14.88 8.57
C PHE A 102 -10.66 -14.88 9.89
N GLU A 103 -9.36 -14.85 9.80
CA GLU A 103 -8.50 -14.58 10.95
C GLU A 103 -8.65 -13.12 11.42
N PRO A 104 -8.23 -12.80 12.66
CA PRO A 104 -8.15 -11.40 13.10
C PRO A 104 -7.34 -10.55 12.12
N GLU A 105 -7.75 -9.29 11.97
CA GLU A 105 -7.00 -8.34 11.13
C GLU A 105 -5.63 -8.07 11.76
N MET A 106 -4.58 -8.13 10.94
CA MET A 106 -3.21 -7.80 11.29
C MET A 106 -2.78 -6.58 10.47
N PRO A 107 -2.78 -5.37 11.08
CA PRO A 107 -2.43 -4.13 10.38
C PRO A 107 -1.03 -4.18 9.79
N VAL A 108 -0.85 -3.53 8.64
CA VAL A 108 0.45 -3.32 8.01
C VAL A 108 0.94 -1.92 8.38
N GLN A 109 2.24 -1.80 8.68
CA GLN A 109 2.88 -0.53 8.98
C GLN A 109 4.06 -0.31 8.02
N ILE A 110 4.11 0.88 7.42
CA ILE A 110 5.17 1.29 6.50
C ILE A 110 5.73 2.60 7.04
N GLY A 111 7.01 2.61 7.35
CA GLY A 111 7.69 3.77 7.91
C GLY A 111 7.87 4.92 6.90
N ASP A 112 8.66 5.89 7.29
CA ASP A 112 8.98 7.06 6.47
C ASP A 112 10.07 6.76 5.44
N ASP A 113 10.10 7.53 4.32
CA ASP A 113 11.12 7.45 3.26
C ASP A 113 11.28 6.03 2.69
N VAL A 114 10.17 5.32 2.47
CA VAL A 114 10.17 3.97 1.90
C VAL A 114 9.88 4.03 0.41
N TRP A 115 10.67 3.31 -0.37
CA TRP A 115 10.41 3.09 -1.78
C TRP A 115 9.90 1.66 -2.02
N ILE A 116 8.67 1.53 -2.49
CA ILE A 116 8.02 0.27 -2.88
C ILE A 116 7.98 0.22 -4.41
N GLY A 117 8.66 -0.73 -5.00
CA GLY A 117 8.67 -0.97 -6.45
C GLY A 117 7.32 -1.48 -6.97
N ASP A 118 7.22 -1.67 -8.28
CA ASP A 118 6.00 -2.15 -8.93
C ASP A 118 5.68 -3.60 -8.57
N ASN A 119 4.40 -3.96 -8.58
CA ASN A 119 3.89 -5.33 -8.37
C ASN A 119 4.32 -5.96 -7.03
N VAL A 120 4.58 -5.16 -6.01
CA VAL A 120 4.91 -5.64 -4.67
C VAL A 120 3.65 -6.11 -3.95
N THR A 121 3.76 -7.25 -3.24
CA THR A 121 2.71 -7.73 -2.33
C THR A 121 3.24 -7.70 -0.89
N ILE A 122 2.49 -7.08 0.02
CA ILE A 122 2.80 -7.03 1.46
C ILE A 122 1.73 -7.82 2.21
N LEU A 123 2.17 -8.80 3.00
CA LEU A 123 1.29 -9.70 3.73
C LEU A 123 0.85 -9.14 5.10
N PRO A 124 -0.20 -9.74 5.71
CA PRO A 124 -0.76 -9.25 6.96
C PRO A 124 0.27 -9.16 8.10
N GLY A 125 0.20 -8.07 8.87
CA GLY A 125 1.02 -7.85 10.05
C GLY A 125 2.45 -7.40 9.81
N VAL A 126 2.86 -7.25 8.56
CA VAL A 126 4.23 -6.82 8.22
C VAL A 126 4.48 -5.37 8.65
N HIS A 127 5.65 -5.16 9.25
CA HIS A 127 6.21 -3.84 9.55
C HIS A 127 7.44 -3.58 8.67
N ILE A 128 7.41 -2.51 7.88
CA ILE A 128 8.54 -2.04 7.06
C ILE A 128 9.13 -0.80 7.72
N GLY A 129 10.39 -0.90 8.15
CA GLY A 129 11.10 0.20 8.80
C GLY A 129 11.38 1.38 7.87
N ASN A 130 11.79 2.50 8.47
CA ASN A 130 12.12 3.73 7.73
C ASN A 130 13.26 3.50 6.72
N GLY A 131 13.23 4.24 5.63
CA GLY A 131 14.31 4.28 4.64
C GLY A 131 14.49 3.00 3.84
N CYS A 132 13.53 2.08 3.85
CA CYS A 132 13.61 0.81 3.12
C CYS A 132 13.35 0.94 1.63
N ILE A 133 13.92 0.02 0.86
CA ILE A 133 13.61 -0.18 -0.56
C ILE A 133 13.09 -1.61 -0.74
N ILE A 134 11.88 -1.74 -1.26
CA ILE A 134 11.28 -3.03 -1.62
C ILE A 134 11.30 -3.13 -3.14
N ALA A 135 12.10 -4.03 -3.67
CA ALA A 135 12.29 -4.20 -5.11
C ALA A 135 10.99 -4.67 -5.79
N ALA A 136 10.84 -4.32 -7.06
CA ALA A 136 9.67 -4.71 -7.85
C ALA A 136 9.44 -6.23 -7.86
N GLY A 137 8.17 -6.65 -7.81
CA GLY A 137 7.75 -8.04 -7.79
C GLY A 137 8.01 -8.79 -6.48
N ALA A 138 8.47 -8.12 -5.43
CA ALA A 138 8.72 -8.77 -4.14
C ALA A 138 7.42 -9.14 -3.41
N VAL A 139 7.44 -10.26 -2.66
CA VAL A 139 6.38 -10.65 -1.72
C VAL A 139 6.94 -10.56 -0.30
N VAL A 140 6.56 -9.51 0.41
CA VAL A 140 7.03 -9.24 1.78
C VAL A 140 6.18 -10.02 2.76
N THR A 141 6.81 -11.01 3.40
CA THR A 141 6.13 -11.96 4.31
C THR A 141 6.57 -11.80 5.77
N GLN A 142 7.56 -10.96 6.04
CA GLN A 142 8.14 -10.73 7.37
C GLN A 142 8.55 -9.26 7.50
N ASP A 143 8.75 -8.82 8.72
CA ASP A 143 9.22 -7.47 9.02
C ASP A 143 10.54 -7.15 8.33
N VAL A 144 10.68 -5.90 7.89
CA VAL A 144 11.85 -5.39 7.19
C VAL A 144 12.54 -4.35 8.08
N PRO A 145 13.77 -4.60 8.54
CA PRO A 145 14.53 -3.64 9.33
C PRO A 145 14.76 -2.33 8.56
N ALA A 146 14.81 -1.21 9.29
CA ALA A 146 15.06 0.10 8.69
C ALA A 146 16.32 0.10 7.79
N PHE A 147 16.29 0.92 6.75
CA PHE A 147 17.36 1.11 5.76
C PHE A 147 17.76 -0.17 4.98
N SER A 148 16.88 -1.17 4.95
CA SER A 148 17.10 -2.40 4.19
C SER A 148 16.64 -2.29 2.74
N ILE A 149 17.34 -2.99 1.86
CA ILE A 149 16.92 -3.25 0.48
C ILE A 149 16.49 -4.72 0.41
N CYS A 150 15.22 -4.95 0.09
CA CYS A 150 14.64 -6.30 0.03
C CYS A 150 14.19 -6.64 -1.38
N ALA A 151 14.35 -7.91 -1.76
CA ALA A 151 13.89 -8.42 -3.06
C ALA A 151 13.47 -9.89 -2.96
N GLY A 152 12.70 -10.35 -3.94
CA GLY A 152 12.35 -11.76 -4.17
C GLY A 152 11.03 -12.23 -3.61
N VAL A 153 10.74 -13.52 -3.77
CA VAL A 153 9.53 -14.21 -3.32
C VAL A 153 9.94 -15.52 -2.63
N PRO A 154 9.87 -15.59 -1.28
CA PRO A 154 9.59 -14.48 -0.36
C PRO A 154 10.72 -13.46 -0.34
N ALA A 155 10.39 -12.19 -0.03
CA ALA A 155 11.37 -11.11 0.05
C ALA A 155 12.40 -11.37 1.15
N LYS A 156 13.66 -11.10 0.82
CA LYS A 156 14.81 -11.18 1.74
C LYS A 156 15.61 -9.89 1.69
N VAL A 157 16.20 -9.51 2.82
CA VAL A 157 17.18 -8.43 2.85
C VAL A 157 18.40 -8.85 2.03
N ILE A 158 18.71 -8.09 0.98
CA ILE A 158 19.83 -8.34 0.08
C ILE A 158 20.97 -7.34 0.29
N LYS A 159 20.67 -6.19 0.87
CA LYS A 159 21.62 -5.10 1.11
C LYS A 159 21.07 -4.12 2.13
N THR A 160 21.96 -3.42 2.82
CA THR A 160 21.61 -2.22 3.60
C THR A 160 21.81 -0.98 2.73
N ARG A 161 20.90 -0.02 2.84
CA ARG A 161 21.03 1.30 2.20
C ARG A 161 22.09 2.11 2.97
N THR A 162 23.12 2.53 2.29
CA THR A 162 24.24 3.34 2.83
C THR A 162 24.21 4.71 2.21
#